data_ff4485532ef2b353da19933c5e2aaeed
#
_entry.id   ff4485532ef2b353da19933c5e2aaeed
#
_cell.length_a   1.000
_cell.length_b   1.000
_cell.length_c   1.000
_cell.angle_alpha   90.00
_cell.angle_beta   90.00
_cell.angle_gamma   90.00
#
_symmetry.space_group_name_H-M   'P 1'
#
loop_
_entity.id
_entity.type
_entity.pdbx_description
1 polymer ?
#
loop_
_entity_poly.entity_id
_entity_poly.type
_entity_poly.pdbx_seq_one_letter_code
_entity_poly.pdbx_strand_id
1 'polypeptide(L)'
;MDLLELRKQIDDIDEQLIPLLLKRMEVSKGVAAYKVEHNIPVLNAQREQEILDDVAEKCGEQGAAMKTVFSAIMDTSRALQHKIIGGGQELRSSIENAVRHKKLTANGKAIACQGVDGAYSGRAANALFPDSPISFYKQFEDVFEAVNQNKALFGIIPVENSTAGSVHESYDLIMKYRFYVVGAYDLKIDHCLCAKADTKYEDIEDVYSHPQALAQCNIFLKNFDFTGVNFTNTAAAAKYVAFSDKNNIAAICSESAAKKYGLKILKRGIQNVSNNTTRFIVISKELVIDDDADKISLIFSAPHRTGSLYRVLGRFSMTGLNLTKLESRPVANGKFDYYFYVDIMGSVNDESTLDLLCALSDELPEFTFLGNYYESN
;
A
#
# COMPACT_ATOMS: atom_id res chain seq x y z
N MET A 1 -19.24 -45.76 -14.95
CA MET A 1 -18.45 -45.50 -13.73
C MET A 1 -19.22 -44.52 -12.89
N ASP A 2 -19.51 -44.87 -11.63
CA ASP A 2 -20.25 -44.00 -10.71
C ASP A 2 -19.30 -42.92 -10.14
N LEU A 3 -19.84 -41.75 -9.78
CA LEU A 3 -19.08 -40.65 -9.19
C LEU A 3 -18.36 -41.05 -7.89
N LEU A 4 -18.96 -41.92 -7.09
CA LEU A 4 -18.36 -42.42 -5.85
C LEU A 4 -17.11 -43.28 -6.14
N GLU A 5 -17.17 -44.08 -7.19
CA GLU A 5 -16.03 -44.94 -7.61
C GLU A 5 -14.86 -44.06 -8.16
N LEU A 6 -15.19 -43.00 -8.92
CA LEU A 6 -14.19 -42.07 -9.40
C LEU A 6 -13.52 -41.29 -8.25
N ARG A 7 -14.29 -40.85 -7.25
CA ARG A 7 -13.75 -40.20 -6.04
C ARG A 7 -12.81 -41.14 -5.28
N LYS A 8 -13.23 -42.40 -5.09
CA LYS A 8 -12.35 -43.39 -4.43
C LYS A 8 -11.03 -43.59 -5.18
N GLN A 9 -11.05 -43.63 -6.50
CA GLN A 9 -9.80 -43.73 -7.29
C GLN A 9 -8.92 -42.50 -7.11
N ILE A 10 -9.50 -41.26 -6.96
CA ILE A 10 -8.75 -40.07 -6.65
C ILE A 10 -8.13 -40.19 -5.25
N ASP A 11 -8.89 -40.58 -4.24
CA ASP A 11 -8.42 -40.76 -2.87
C ASP A 11 -7.24 -41.77 -2.81
N ASP A 12 -7.36 -42.92 -3.52
CA ASP A 12 -6.31 -43.95 -3.62
C ASP A 12 -5.03 -43.41 -4.30
N ILE A 13 -5.14 -42.48 -5.25
CA ILE A 13 -4.02 -41.81 -5.90
C ILE A 13 -3.37 -40.80 -4.93
N ASP A 14 -4.18 -39.99 -4.23
CA ASP A 14 -3.71 -39.01 -3.28
C ASP A 14 -2.96 -39.66 -2.11
N GLU A 15 -3.41 -40.82 -1.62
CA GLU A 15 -2.69 -41.63 -0.62
C GLU A 15 -1.29 -42.03 -1.08
N GLN A 16 -1.07 -42.23 -2.39
CA GLN A 16 0.25 -42.53 -2.95
C GLN A 16 1.08 -41.26 -3.19
N LEU A 17 0.43 -40.17 -3.57
CA LEU A 17 1.09 -38.91 -3.91
C LEU A 17 1.66 -38.21 -2.65
N ILE A 18 0.92 -38.19 -1.55
CA ILE A 18 1.31 -37.52 -0.29
C ILE A 18 2.68 -38.01 0.21
N PRO A 19 2.95 -39.33 0.37
CA PRO A 19 4.25 -39.80 0.81
C PRO A 19 5.40 -39.44 -0.15
N LEU A 20 5.15 -39.40 -1.45
CA LEU A 20 6.16 -39.00 -2.45
C LEU A 20 6.52 -37.53 -2.33
N LEU A 21 5.52 -36.65 -2.11
CA LEU A 21 5.73 -35.22 -1.87
C LEU A 21 6.50 -34.98 -0.57
N LEU A 22 6.13 -35.67 0.53
CA LEU A 22 6.85 -35.58 1.81
C LEU A 22 8.31 -36.03 1.66
N LYS A 23 8.54 -37.16 0.98
CA LYS A 23 9.90 -37.64 0.69
C LYS A 23 10.70 -36.62 -0.14
N ARG A 24 10.07 -35.98 -1.12
CA ARG A 24 10.71 -34.91 -1.91
C ARG A 24 11.07 -33.71 -1.04
N MET A 25 10.22 -33.32 -0.08
CA MET A 25 10.52 -32.24 0.87
C MET A 25 11.70 -32.62 1.78
N GLU A 26 11.79 -33.87 2.23
CA GLU A 26 12.93 -34.34 3.04
C GLU A 26 14.26 -34.29 2.25
N VAL A 27 14.25 -34.68 0.98
CA VAL A 27 15.43 -34.54 0.11
C VAL A 27 15.79 -33.05 -0.08
N SER A 28 14.80 -32.14 -0.14
CA SER A 28 15.04 -30.69 -0.22
C SER A 28 15.76 -30.13 1.01
N LYS A 29 15.56 -30.69 2.20
CA LYS A 29 16.34 -30.35 3.40
C LYS A 29 17.82 -30.74 3.24
N GLY A 30 18.10 -31.90 2.68
CA GLY A 30 19.47 -32.31 2.37
C GLY A 30 20.14 -31.38 1.33
N VAL A 31 19.38 -30.96 0.32
CA VAL A 31 19.86 -29.95 -0.65
C VAL A 31 20.17 -28.63 0.04
N ALA A 32 19.36 -28.17 1.00
CA ALA A 32 19.64 -26.97 1.76
C ALA A 32 20.95 -27.08 2.54
N ALA A 33 21.17 -28.18 3.26
CA ALA A 33 22.40 -28.41 4.01
C ALA A 33 23.64 -28.37 3.09
N TYR A 34 23.56 -29.01 1.92
CA TYR A 34 24.63 -28.97 0.92
C TYR A 34 24.92 -27.54 0.42
N LYS A 35 23.85 -26.74 0.17
CA LYS A 35 23.99 -25.37 -0.29
C LYS A 35 24.63 -24.45 0.77
N VAL A 36 24.33 -24.65 2.04
CA VAL A 36 25.00 -23.95 3.15
C VAL A 36 26.50 -24.24 3.15
N GLU A 37 26.87 -25.52 3.08
CA GLU A 37 28.27 -25.95 3.11
C GLU A 37 29.09 -25.40 1.94
N HIS A 38 28.46 -25.21 0.77
CA HIS A 38 29.13 -24.80 -0.46
C HIS A 38 28.86 -23.34 -0.88
N ASN A 39 28.20 -22.54 -0.05
CA ASN A 39 27.80 -21.16 -0.36
C ASN A 39 27.02 -21.02 -1.69
N ILE A 40 26.09 -21.96 -1.96
CA ILE A 40 25.27 -21.94 -3.17
C ILE A 40 23.91 -21.27 -2.86
N PRO A 41 23.44 -20.32 -3.70
CA PRO A 41 22.14 -19.66 -3.48
C PRO A 41 20.98 -20.67 -3.58
N VAL A 42 19.88 -20.38 -2.87
CA VAL A 42 18.68 -21.25 -2.87
C VAL A 42 18.08 -21.34 -4.26
N LEU A 43 17.87 -20.20 -4.92
CA LEU A 43 17.30 -20.16 -6.27
C LEU A 43 18.33 -20.57 -7.32
N ASN A 44 18.00 -21.62 -8.09
CA ASN A 44 18.67 -21.96 -9.33
C ASN A 44 17.65 -21.95 -10.48
N ALA A 45 17.48 -20.76 -11.09
CA ALA A 45 16.48 -20.53 -12.12
C ALA A 45 16.65 -21.43 -13.35
N GLN A 46 17.90 -21.75 -13.72
CA GLN A 46 18.17 -22.64 -14.85
C GLN A 46 17.67 -24.06 -14.55
N ARG A 47 18.00 -24.61 -13.39
CA ARG A 47 17.57 -25.94 -12.99
C ARG A 47 16.05 -26.07 -12.86
N GLU A 48 15.40 -25.03 -12.33
CA GLU A 48 13.94 -25.01 -12.25
C GLU A 48 13.30 -25.00 -13.64
N GLN A 49 13.85 -24.24 -14.59
CA GLN A 49 13.37 -24.22 -15.96
C GLN A 49 13.55 -25.60 -16.65
N GLU A 50 14.70 -26.26 -16.48
CA GLU A 50 14.93 -27.61 -16.99
C GLU A 50 13.88 -28.61 -16.47
N ILE A 51 13.54 -28.54 -15.16
CA ILE A 51 12.52 -29.42 -14.58
C ILE A 51 11.13 -29.12 -15.19
N LEU A 52 10.77 -27.85 -15.37
CA LEU A 52 9.49 -27.46 -15.93
C LEU A 52 9.36 -27.88 -17.41
N ASP A 53 10.44 -27.82 -18.16
CA ASP A 53 10.44 -28.24 -19.57
C ASP A 53 10.36 -29.78 -19.73
N ASP A 54 11.07 -30.51 -18.89
CA ASP A 54 10.97 -31.97 -18.81
C ASP A 54 9.57 -32.46 -18.41
N VAL A 55 8.96 -31.78 -17.43
CA VAL A 55 7.56 -32.04 -17.02
C VAL A 55 6.58 -31.78 -18.15
N ALA A 56 6.75 -30.66 -18.88
CA ALA A 56 5.88 -30.37 -20.01
C ALA A 56 5.95 -31.41 -21.11
N GLU A 57 7.18 -31.83 -21.45
CA GLU A 57 7.42 -32.86 -22.48
C GLU A 57 6.79 -34.21 -22.08
N LYS A 58 7.00 -34.66 -20.83
CA LYS A 58 6.46 -35.93 -20.32
C LYS A 58 4.93 -35.94 -20.20
N CYS A 59 4.31 -34.79 -19.95
CA CYS A 59 2.86 -34.71 -19.72
C CYS A 59 2.05 -34.33 -20.98
N GLY A 60 2.68 -34.07 -22.13
CA GLY A 60 2.03 -33.80 -23.40
C GLY A 60 0.95 -32.72 -23.30
N GLU A 61 -0.29 -33.06 -23.62
CA GLU A 61 -1.44 -32.10 -23.55
C GLU A 61 -1.66 -31.48 -22.16
N GLN A 62 -1.30 -32.20 -21.08
CA GLN A 62 -1.40 -31.72 -19.70
C GLN A 62 -0.16 -30.92 -19.26
N GLY A 63 0.85 -30.75 -20.12
CA GLY A 63 2.12 -30.14 -19.79
C GLY A 63 2.04 -28.77 -19.15
N ALA A 64 1.15 -27.89 -19.66
CA ALA A 64 0.95 -26.55 -19.10
C ALA A 64 0.38 -26.59 -17.67
N ALA A 65 -0.60 -27.44 -17.41
CA ALA A 65 -1.18 -27.63 -16.09
C ALA A 65 -0.17 -28.20 -15.10
N MET A 66 0.60 -29.20 -15.54
CA MET A 66 1.63 -29.84 -14.70
C MET A 66 2.80 -28.90 -14.40
N LYS A 67 3.19 -28.00 -15.30
CA LYS A 67 4.15 -26.92 -14.99
C LYS A 67 3.69 -26.09 -13.79
N THR A 68 2.41 -25.76 -13.70
CA THR A 68 1.86 -24.99 -12.56
C THR A 68 1.97 -25.78 -11.25
N VAL A 69 1.62 -27.07 -11.26
CA VAL A 69 1.75 -27.94 -10.09
C VAL A 69 3.21 -28.06 -9.64
N PHE A 70 4.12 -28.34 -10.57
CA PHE A 70 5.55 -28.48 -10.25
C PHE A 70 6.18 -27.15 -9.81
N SER A 71 5.72 -26.01 -10.33
CA SER A 71 6.13 -24.71 -9.82
C SER A 71 5.76 -24.55 -8.34
N ALA A 72 4.52 -24.89 -7.94
CA ALA A 72 4.10 -24.83 -6.53
C ALA A 72 4.93 -25.77 -5.64
N ILE A 73 5.24 -26.98 -6.11
CA ILE A 73 6.11 -27.93 -5.41
C ILE A 73 7.53 -27.36 -5.23
N MET A 74 8.08 -26.70 -6.25
CA MET A 74 9.41 -26.06 -6.16
C MET A 74 9.39 -24.84 -5.26
N ASP A 75 8.34 -24.02 -5.29
CA ASP A 75 8.18 -22.88 -4.41
C ASP A 75 8.11 -23.31 -2.93
N THR A 76 7.39 -24.42 -2.63
CA THR A 76 7.35 -25.02 -1.30
C THR A 76 8.74 -25.52 -0.88
N SER A 77 9.47 -26.18 -1.78
CA SER A 77 10.84 -26.67 -1.54
C SER A 77 11.80 -25.51 -1.24
N ARG A 78 11.70 -24.39 -1.96
CA ARG A 78 12.52 -23.20 -1.71
C ARG A 78 12.20 -22.55 -0.37
N ALA A 79 10.92 -22.39 -0.02
CA ALA A 79 10.51 -21.88 1.27
C ALA A 79 11.14 -22.70 2.41
N LEU A 80 11.13 -24.04 2.30
CA LEU A 80 11.78 -24.93 3.25
C LEU A 80 13.31 -24.75 3.29
N GLN A 81 13.97 -24.58 2.14
CA GLN A 81 15.40 -24.32 2.09
C GLN A 81 15.77 -22.97 2.73
N HIS A 82 15.03 -21.90 2.43
CA HIS A 82 15.25 -20.59 3.04
C HIS A 82 15.12 -20.63 4.57
N LYS A 83 14.13 -21.37 5.09
CA LYS A 83 13.98 -21.56 6.54
C LYS A 83 15.19 -22.22 7.19
N ILE A 84 15.88 -23.14 6.48
CA ILE A 84 17.07 -23.85 6.98
C ILE A 84 18.34 -23.00 6.82
N ILE A 85 18.47 -22.31 5.69
CA ILE A 85 19.65 -21.52 5.34
C ILE A 85 19.64 -20.16 6.09
N GLY A 86 18.46 -19.63 6.42
CA GLY A 86 18.31 -18.32 7.03
C GLY A 86 18.57 -17.19 6.03
N GLY A 87 17.97 -17.26 4.84
CA GLY A 87 18.06 -16.20 3.82
C GLY A 87 17.58 -14.82 4.29
N GLY A 88 17.95 -13.76 3.54
CA GLY A 88 17.51 -12.40 3.79
C GLY A 88 18.04 -11.79 5.10
N GLN A 89 19.25 -12.16 5.50
CA GLN A 89 19.84 -11.74 6.79
C GLN A 89 19.89 -10.23 6.98
N GLU A 90 20.13 -9.47 5.92
CA GLU A 90 20.12 -8.01 5.99
C GLU A 90 18.74 -7.47 6.34
N LEU A 91 17.69 -7.96 5.68
CA LEU A 91 16.31 -7.58 5.97
C LEU A 91 15.90 -8.04 7.38
N ARG A 92 16.21 -9.30 7.75
CA ARG A 92 15.92 -9.83 9.09
C ARG A 92 16.56 -8.96 10.17
N SER A 93 17.86 -8.66 10.05
CA SER A 93 18.56 -7.82 11.00
C SER A 93 17.99 -6.40 11.05
N SER A 94 17.57 -5.84 9.91
CA SER A 94 16.92 -4.53 9.87
C SER A 94 15.61 -4.51 10.65
N ILE A 95 14.78 -5.56 10.50
CA ILE A 95 13.49 -5.69 11.17
C ILE A 95 13.68 -5.97 12.68
N GLU A 96 14.64 -6.82 13.05
CA GLU A 96 14.93 -7.14 14.46
C GLU A 96 15.49 -5.95 15.23
N ASN A 97 16.28 -5.09 14.56
CA ASN A 97 16.84 -3.85 15.14
C ASN A 97 15.94 -2.63 14.99
N ALA A 98 14.74 -2.77 14.40
CA ALA A 98 13.78 -1.68 14.24
C ALA A 98 13.33 -1.12 15.60
N VAL A 99 13.08 0.18 15.63
CA VAL A 99 12.49 0.83 16.81
C VAL A 99 11.07 0.27 17.03
N ARG A 100 10.79 -0.20 18.24
CA ARG A 100 9.48 -0.75 18.60
C ARG A 100 8.70 0.21 19.48
N HIS A 101 7.42 0.38 19.18
CA HIS A 101 6.50 1.20 19.96
C HIS A 101 5.12 0.53 20.06
N LYS A 102 4.46 0.67 21.21
CA LYS A 102 3.03 0.29 21.34
C LYS A 102 2.07 1.23 20.64
N LYS A 103 2.51 2.45 20.37
CA LYS A 103 1.75 3.46 19.65
C LYS A 103 2.73 4.47 19.05
N LEU A 104 2.54 4.77 17.77
CA LEU A 104 3.35 5.76 17.06
C LEU A 104 3.19 7.15 17.71
N THR A 105 4.31 7.76 18.10
CA THR A 105 4.34 9.09 18.72
C THR A 105 5.41 9.94 18.09
N ALA A 106 5.14 11.23 17.95
CA ALA A 106 6.14 12.18 17.43
C ALA A 106 6.87 12.94 18.56
N ASN A 107 6.48 12.76 19.82
CA ASN A 107 7.11 13.40 21.00
C ASN A 107 7.28 14.92 20.84
N GLY A 108 6.26 15.60 20.30
CA GLY A 108 6.26 17.05 20.07
C GLY A 108 7.12 17.51 18.88
N LYS A 109 7.74 16.61 18.12
CA LYS A 109 8.45 16.96 16.89
C LYS A 109 7.48 17.30 15.76
N ALA A 110 7.93 18.09 14.78
CA ALA A 110 7.11 18.55 13.67
C ALA A 110 6.69 17.41 12.75
N ILE A 111 5.44 17.54 12.22
CA ILE A 111 4.86 16.69 11.19
C ILE A 111 4.73 17.49 9.90
N ALA A 112 5.19 16.94 8.79
CA ALA A 112 5.07 17.55 7.48
C ALA A 112 3.79 17.07 6.76
N CYS A 113 3.00 18.00 6.22
CA CYS A 113 1.78 17.74 5.47
C CYS A 113 1.76 18.55 4.17
N GLN A 114 1.19 17.99 3.10
CA GLN A 114 0.91 18.77 1.90
C GLN A 114 -0.37 19.61 2.08
N GLY A 115 -0.39 20.83 1.55
CA GLY A 115 -1.54 21.73 1.53
C GLY A 115 -1.38 22.95 2.39
N VAL A 116 -2.46 23.37 3.02
CA VAL A 116 -2.53 24.52 3.93
C VAL A 116 -3.29 24.14 5.19
N ASP A 117 -3.23 24.99 6.21
CA ASP A 117 -3.99 24.78 7.44
C ASP A 117 -5.49 24.62 7.14
N GLY A 118 -6.10 23.58 7.72
CA GLY A 118 -7.47 23.14 7.41
C GLY A 118 -7.59 22.08 6.31
N ALA A 119 -6.49 21.69 5.63
CA ALA A 119 -6.49 20.60 4.67
C ALA A 119 -6.76 19.23 5.34
N TYR A 120 -7.20 18.25 4.55
CA TYR A 120 -7.47 16.89 5.04
C TYR A 120 -6.21 16.19 5.57
N SER A 121 -5.04 16.43 4.95
CA SER A 121 -3.75 15.94 5.45
C SER A 121 -3.43 16.44 6.86
N GLY A 122 -3.72 17.73 7.16
CA GLY A 122 -3.58 18.31 8.49
C GLY A 122 -4.58 17.70 9.49
N ARG A 123 -5.80 17.33 9.05
CA ARG A 123 -6.76 16.61 9.90
C ARG A 123 -6.26 15.22 10.26
N ALA A 124 -5.71 14.48 9.29
CA ALA A 124 -5.10 13.18 9.54
C ALA A 124 -3.91 13.29 10.50
N ALA A 125 -3.04 14.30 10.31
CA ALA A 125 -1.92 14.58 11.20
C ALA A 125 -2.37 14.89 12.64
N ASN A 126 -3.38 15.75 12.82
CA ASN A 126 -3.92 16.07 14.15
C ASN A 126 -4.58 14.86 14.84
N ALA A 127 -5.20 13.96 14.07
CA ALA A 127 -5.79 12.73 14.62
C ALA A 127 -4.72 11.77 15.14
N LEU A 128 -3.62 11.62 14.40
CA LEU A 128 -2.52 10.74 14.76
C LEU A 128 -1.56 11.37 15.79
N PHE A 129 -1.30 12.66 15.69
CA PHE A 129 -0.28 13.38 16.46
C PHE A 129 -0.84 14.71 17.03
N PRO A 130 -1.80 14.66 17.99
CA PRO A 130 -2.51 15.85 18.47
C PRO A 130 -1.58 16.89 19.14
N ASP A 131 -0.46 16.43 19.71
CA ASP A 131 0.47 17.29 20.47
C ASP A 131 1.68 17.76 19.64
N SER A 132 1.66 17.55 18.32
CA SER A 132 2.78 17.86 17.44
C SER A 132 2.50 19.06 16.54
N PRO A 133 3.44 19.98 16.33
CA PRO A 133 3.28 21.07 15.37
C PRO A 133 3.24 20.52 13.95
N ILE A 134 2.31 21.04 13.13
CA ILE A 134 2.15 20.66 11.73
C ILE A 134 2.74 21.75 10.84
N SER A 135 3.65 21.35 9.96
CA SER A 135 4.23 22.19 8.91
C SER A 135 3.61 21.85 7.55
N PHE A 136 3.07 22.84 6.87
CA PHE A 136 2.42 22.67 5.59
C PHE A 136 3.33 23.01 4.41
N TYR A 137 3.33 22.16 3.39
CA TYR A 137 4.14 22.26 2.20
C TYR A 137 3.26 22.29 0.94
N LYS A 138 3.76 22.87 -0.13
CA LYS A 138 2.98 23.10 -1.34
C LYS A 138 2.82 21.81 -2.17
N GLN A 139 3.88 21.03 -2.31
CA GLN A 139 3.92 19.80 -3.12
C GLN A 139 4.11 18.57 -2.20
N PHE A 140 3.76 17.38 -2.68
CA PHE A 140 4.04 16.13 -1.96
C PHE A 140 5.54 15.91 -1.80
N GLU A 141 6.33 16.21 -2.83
CA GLU A 141 7.79 16.08 -2.77
C GLU A 141 8.41 16.92 -1.67
N ASP A 142 7.90 18.12 -1.42
CA ASP A 142 8.38 18.99 -0.33
C ASP A 142 8.18 18.33 1.05
N VAL A 143 7.14 17.47 1.21
CA VAL A 143 6.92 16.70 2.44
C VAL A 143 8.03 15.67 2.63
N PHE A 144 8.38 14.92 1.57
CA PHE A 144 9.50 13.97 1.60
C PHE A 144 10.82 14.68 1.89
N GLU A 145 11.07 15.83 1.25
CA GLU A 145 12.26 16.63 1.50
C GLU A 145 12.34 17.16 2.93
N ALA A 146 11.21 17.56 3.52
CA ALA A 146 11.17 18.01 4.92
C ALA A 146 11.57 16.87 5.89
N VAL A 147 11.10 15.66 5.64
CA VAL A 147 11.50 14.47 6.40
C VAL A 147 12.95 14.11 6.12
N ASN A 148 13.39 14.15 4.85
CA ASN A 148 14.76 13.88 4.44
C ASN A 148 15.77 14.79 5.14
N GLN A 149 15.44 16.07 5.25
CA GLN A 149 16.26 17.11 5.88
C GLN A 149 16.09 17.20 7.40
N ASN A 150 15.35 16.27 8.02
CA ASN A 150 15.03 16.25 9.46
C ASN A 150 14.33 17.54 9.97
N LYS A 151 13.64 18.28 9.08
CA LYS A 151 12.76 19.41 9.44
C LYS A 151 11.45 18.94 10.06
N ALA A 152 11.04 17.73 9.72
CA ALA A 152 9.93 17.01 10.32
C ALA A 152 10.36 15.57 10.65
N LEU A 153 9.78 15.00 11.71
CA LEU A 153 10.02 13.60 12.07
C LEU A 153 9.28 12.67 11.12
N PHE A 154 8.02 12.99 10.84
CA PHE A 154 7.13 12.23 9.97
C PHE A 154 6.52 13.10 8.88
N GLY A 155 6.18 12.48 7.76
CA GLY A 155 5.36 13.08 6.72
C GLY A 155 4.01 12.37 6.62
N ILE A 156 2.93 13.12 6.37
CA ILE A 156 1.59 12.57 6.12
C ILE A 156 1.23 12.83 4.67
N ILE A 157 1.00 11.76 3.92
CA ILE A 157 0.66 11.82 2.49
C ILE A 157 -0.55 10.93 2.17
N PRO A 158 -1.46 11.36 1.28
CA PRO A 158 -2.55 10.51 0.80
C PRO A 158 -2.00 9.49 -0.21
N VAL A 159 -2.44 8.25 -0.14
CA VAL A 159 -2.08 7.19 -1.11
C VAL A 159 -3.28 6.68 -1.91
N GLU A 160 -4.48 6.79 -1.35
CA GLU A 160 -5.68 6.28 -2.00
C GLU A 160 -6.92 7.04 -1.54
N ASN A 161 -7.86 7.23 -2.46
CA ASN A 161 -9.20 7.70 -2.13
C ASN A 161 -10.24 6.70 -2.66
N SER A 162 -11.21 6.33 -1.83
CA SER A 162 -12.19 5.28 -2.15
C SER A 162 -13.06 5.56 -3.39
N THR A 163 -13.12 6.82 -3.84
CA THR A 163 -13.91 7.23 -5.02
C THR A 163 -13.05 7.65 -6.22
N ALA A 164 -11.80 8.05 -6.00
CA ALA A 164 -10.90 8.52 -7.05
C ALA A 164 -9.73 7.57 -7.34
N GLY A 165 -9.55 6.54 -6.51
CA GLY A 165 -8.49 5.55 -6.66
C GLY A 165 -7.14 6.02 -6.11
N SER A 166 -6.07 5.47 -6.66
CA SER A 166 -4.69 5.67 -6.19
C SER A 166 -4.14 7.06 -6.49
N VAL A 167 -3.38 7.62 -5.54
CA VAL A 167 -2.62 8.86 -5.72
C VAL A 167 -1.24 8.51 -6.26
N HIS A 168 -1.13 8.41 -7.59
CA HIS A 168 0.06 7.90 -8.28
C HIS A 168 1.36 8.63 -7.91
N GLU A 169 1.32 9.96 -7.76
CA GLU A 169 2.48 10.76 -7.36
C GLU A 169 3.05 10.31 -6.01
N SER A 170 2.20 9.94 -5.05
CA SER A 170 2.65 9.43 -3.74
C SER A 170 3.45 8.13 -3.87
N TYR A 171 3.00 7.20 -4.72
CA TYR A 171 3.73 5.95 -4.98
C TYR A 171 5.08 6.19 -5.67
N ASP A 172 5.13 7.11 -6.64
CA ASP A 172 6.37 7.48 -7.33
C ASP A 172 7.40 8.07 -6.34
N LEU A 173 6.94 8.89 -5.39
CA LEU A 173 7.79 9.46 -4.35
C LEU A 173 8.23 8.43 -3.31
N ILE A 174 7.36 7.50 -2.90
CA ILE A 174 7.73 6.39 -2.02
C ILE A 174 8.86 5.57 -2.68
N MET A 175 8.73 5.27 -3.97
CA MET A 175 9.77 4.55 -4.72
C MET A 175 11.07 5.34 -4.83
N LYS A 176 10.98 6.65 -5.04
CA LYS A 176 12.16 7.53 -5.17
C LYS A 176 12.95 7.66 -3.87
N TYR A 177 12.27 7.93 -2.76
CA TYR A 177 12.90 8.21 -1.47
C TYR A 177 13.17 6.96 -0.64
N ARG A 178 12.48 5.85 -0.90
CA ARG A 178 12.59 4.59 -0.16
C ARG A 178 12.40 4.76 1.35
N PHE A 179 11.54 5.69 1.77
CA PHE A 179 11.18 5.88 3.17
C PHE A 179 10.25 4.77 3.64
N TYR A 180 10.29 4.52 4.95
CA TYR A 180 9.42 3.55 5.57
C TYR A 180 8.01 4.10 5.78
N VAL A 181 7.02 3.22 5.68
CA VAL A 181 5.65 3.46 6.09
C VAL A 181 5.50 2.94 7.52
N VAL A 182 5.22 3.85 8.46
CA VAL A 182 5.20 3.53 9.90
C VAL A 182 3.81 3.66 10.52
N GLY A 183 2.80 3.97 9.72
CA GLY A 183 1.40 4.04 10.12
C GLY A 183 0.50 4.38 8.95
N ALA A 184 -0.80 4.11 9.10
CA ALA A 184 -1.83 4.54 8.17
C ALA A 184 -3.06 5.03 8.93
N TYR A 185 -3.82 5.91 8.28
CA TYR A 185 -5.05 6.46 8.82
C TYR A 185 -6.09 6.67 7.73
N ASP A 186 -7.26 6.06 7.91
CA ASP A 186 -8.40 6.19 7.02
C ASP A 186 -9.29 7.34 7.46
N LEU A 187 -9.18 8.48 6.76
CA LEU A 187 -9.94 9.69 7.07
C LEU A 187 -11.20 9.78 6.23
N LYS A 188 -12.34 9.85 6.88
CA LYS A 188 -13.61 10.15 6.21
C LYS A 188 -13.61 11.57 5.64
N ILE A 189 -13.95 11.69 4.35
CA ILE A 189 -14.01 12.94 3.61
C ILE A 189 -15.47 13.39 3.53
N ASP A 190 -15.79 14.42 4.29
CA ASP A 190 -17.10 15.07 4.26
C ASP A 190 -16.95 16.48 3.68
N HIS A 191 -17.65 16.74 2.60
CA HIS A 191 -17.66 18.04 1.94
C HIS A 191 -18.83 18.90 2.43
N CYS A 192 -18.52 20.17 2.70
CA CYS A 192 -19.51 21.17 3.07
C CYS A 192 -19.51 22.32 2.06
N LEU A 193 -20.68 22.86 1.76
CA LEU A 193 -20.79 24.17 1.11
C LEU A 193 -20.66 25.25 2.16
N CYS A 194 -19.70 26.15 2.00
CA CYS A 194 -19.34 27.16 2.97
C CYS A 194 -19.18 28.52 2.30
N ALA A 195 -19.67 29.58 2.95
CA ALA A 195 -19.58 30.94 2.44
C ALA A 195 -19.38 31.95 3.60
N LYS A 196 -19.19 33.23 3.30
CA LYS A 196 -19.16 34.27 4.32
C LYS A 196 -20.51 34.40 5.05
N ALA A 197 -20.51 34.95 6.25
CA ALA A 197 -21.71 35.03 7.10
C ALA A 197 -22.88 35.77 6.41
N ASP A 198 -22.55 36.80 5.65
CA ASP A 198 -23.52 37.67 4.97
C ASP A 198 -23.97 37.16 3.61
N THR A 199 -23.35 36.08 3.08
CA THR A 199 -23.74 35.47 1.80
C THR A 199 -25.08 34.76 1.96
N LYS A 200 -26.06 35.15 1.15
CA LYS A 200 -27.32 34.41 1.01
C LYS A 200 -27.15 33.24 0.06
N TYR A 201 -27.89 32.18 0.33
CA TYR A 201 -27.80 30.95 -0.47
C TYR A 201 -28.19 31.17 -1.93
N GLU A 202 -29.20 32.04 -2.14
CA GLU A 202 -29.76 32.40 -3.44
C GLU A 202 -28.84 33.28 -4.28
N ASP A 203 -27.86 33.93 -3.66
CA ASP A 203 -26.93 34.85 -4.33
C ASP A 203 -25.66 34.13 -4.82
N ILE A 204 -25.50 32.84 -4.48
CA ILE A 204 -24.30 32.10 -4.84
C ILE A 204 -24.32 31.73 -6.33
N GLU A 205 -23.30 32.14 -7.05
CA GLU A 205 -23.05 31.80 -8.47
C GLU A 205 -21.87 30.85 -8.63
N ASP A 206 -20.71 31.21 -8.04
CA ASP A 206 -19.46 30.49 -8.18
C ASP A 206 -19.11 29.70 -6.92
N VAL A 207 -18.75 28.41 -7.09
CA VAL A 207 -18.33 27.54 -6.01
C VAL A 207 -16.90 27.04 -6.26
N TYR A 208 -15.97 27.50 -5.45
CA TYR A 208 -14.54 27.23 -5.56
C TYR A 208 -14.16 25.94 -4.84
N SER A 209 -13.42 25.04 -5.47
CA SER A 209 -12.80 23.89 -4.82
C SER A 209 -11.76 23.20 -5.71
N HIS A 210 -11.09 22.18 -5.15
CA HIS A 210 -10.26 21.26 -5.94
C HIS A 210 -11.11 20.54 -6.99
N PRO A 211 -10.61 20.32 -8.23
CA PRO A 211 -11.36 19.65 -9.30
C PRO A 211 -12.03 18.35 -8.87
N GLN A 212 -11.32 17.52 -8.08
CA GLN A 212 -11.85 16.26 -7.56
C GLN A 212 -13.06 16.49 -6.62
N ALA A 213 -12.99 17.47 -5.72
CA ALA A 213 -14.10 17.79 -4.81
C ALA A 213 -15.32 18.31 -5.56
N LEU A 214 -15.10 19.14 -6.61
CA LEU A 214 -16.18 19.60 -7.50
C LEU A 214 -16.83 18.42 -8.23
N ALA A 215 -16.04 17.48 -8.76
CA ALA A 215 -16.55 16.27 -9.40
C ALA A 215 -17.34 15.38 -8.42
N GLN A 216 -16.87 15.23 -7.19
CA GLN A 216 -17.54 14.47 -6.13
C GLN A 216 -18.84 15.13 -5.63
N CYS A 217 -19.06 16.41 -5.91
CA CYS A 217 -20.26 17.18 -5.54
C CYS A 217 -21.07 17.64 -6.75
N ASN A 218 -20.83 17.08 -7.93
CA ASN A 218 -21.40 17.60 -9.19
C ASN A 218 -22.94 17.51 -9.25
N ILE A 219 -23.56 16.51 -8.60
CA ILE A 219 -25.02 16.38 -8.53
C ILE A 219 -25.59 17.54 -7.72
N PHE A 220 -24.96 17.85 -6.57
CA PHE A 220 -25.37 18.99 -5.75
C PHE A 220 -25.21 20.30 -6.51
N LEU A 221 -24.07 20.56 -7.15
CA LEU A 221 -23.82 21.78 -7.90
C LEU A 221 -24.87 22.00 -9.01
N LYS A 222 -25.19 20.93 -9.76
CA LYS A 222 -26.20 21.02 -10.84
C LYS A 222 -27.62 21.28 -10.33
N ASN A 223 -27.98 20.76 -9.16
CA ASN A 223 -29.34 20.96 -8.60
C ASN A 223 -29.60 22.41 -8.17
N PHE A 224 -28.57 23.21 -8.02
CA PHE A 224 -28.65 24.63 -7.62
C PHE A 224 -28.08 25.59 -8.67
N ASP A 225 -27.76 25.10 -9.88
CA ASP A 225 -27.16 25.87 -10.99
C ASP A 225 -25.86 26.59 -10.60
N PHE A 226 -25.11 26.03 -9.61
CA PHE A 226 -23.84 26.60 -9.19
C PHE A 226 -22.71 26.29 -10.18
N THR A 227 -21.91 27.30 -10.53
CA THR A 227 -20.72 27.16 -11.37
C THR A 227 -19.52 26.70 -10.52
N GLY A 228 -19.01 25.50 -10.80
CA GLY A 228 -17.80 24.98 -10.15
C GLY A 228 -16.53 25.62 -10.71
N VAL A 229 -15.73 26.28 -9.86
CA VAL A 229 -14.47 26.93 -10.24
C VAL A 229 -13.28 26.19 -9.64
N ASN A 230 -12.36 25.75 -10.49
CA ASN A 230 -11.18 24.99 -10.07
C ASN A 230 -10.23 25.82 -9.20
N PHE A 231 -9.78 25.22 -8.10
CA PHE A 231 -8.81 25.81 -7.19
C PHE A 231 -7.74 24.76 -6.77
N THR A 232 -6.63 25.21 -6.22
CA THR A 232 -5.47 24.34 -5.93
C THR A 232 -5.78 23.23 -4.90
N ASN A 233 -6.56 23.54 -3.86
CA ASN A 233 -7.10 22.57 -2.90
C ASN A 233 -8.32 23.12 -2.18
N THR A 234 -9.07 22.28 -1.49
CA THR A 234 -10.34 22.62 -0.80
C THR A 234 -10.15 23.64 0.31
N ALA A 235 -9.07 23.57 1.10
CA ALA A 235 -8.81 24.50 2.20
C ALA A 235 -8.31 25.86 1.68
N ALA A 236 -7.52 25.89 0.60
CA ALA A 236 -7.12 27.12 -0.06
C ALA A 236 -8.31 27.83 -0.71
N ALA A 237 -9.29 27.08 -1.25
CA ALA A 237 -10.54 27.64 -1.75
C ALA A 237 -11.35 28.29 -0.60
N ALA A 238 -11.45 27.62 0.55
CA ALA A 238 -12.08 28.21 1.74
C ALA A 238 -11.39 29.49 2.19
N LYS A 239 -10.06 29.51 2.23
CA LYS A 239 -9.28 30.71 2.53
C LYS A 239 -9.56 31.84 1.53
N TYR A 240 -9.58 31.53 0.22
CA TYR A 240 -9.87 32.50 -0.81
C TYR A 240 -11.26 33.13 -0.62
N VAL A 241 -12.30 32.31 -0.42
CA VAL A 241 -13.68 32.78 -0.22
C VAL A 241 -13.78 33.67 1.04
N ALA A 242 -13.11 33.29 2.13
CA ALA A 242 -13.12 34.03 3.37
C ALA A 242 -12.56 35.47 3.25
N PHE A 243 -11.52 35.64 2.43
CA PHE A 243 -10.82 36.93 2.26
C PHE A 243 -11.16 37.66 0.97
N SER A 244 -12.10 37.17 0.15
CA SER A 244 -12.57 37.81 -1.06
C SER A 244 -13.55 38.92 -0.74
N ASP A 245 -13.57 39.99 -1.54
CA ASP A 245 -14.57 41.06 -1.48
C ASP A 245 -15.94 40.65 -2.05
N LYS A 246 -15.98 39.54 -2.81
CA LYS A 246 -17.22 39.03 -3.44
C LYS A 246 -18.14 38.39 -2.40
N ASN A 247 -19.46 38.60 -2.52
CA ASN A 247 -20.49 38.00 -1.66
C ASN A 247 -21.34 36.92 -2.39
N ASN A 248 -21.12 36.72 -3.69
CA ASN A 248 -21.82 35.74 -4.53
C ASN A 248 -20.97 34.45 -4.74
N ILE A 249 -20.02 34.18 -3.85
CA ILE A 249 -19.11 33.02 -3.97
C ILE A 249 -19.16 32.14 -2.73
N ALA A 250 -18.96 30.84 -2.96
CA ALA A 250 -18.86 29.82 -1.89
C ALA A 250 -17.67 28.90 -2.14
N ALA A 251 -17.33 28.09 -1.15
CA ALA A 251 -16.32 27.04 -1.26
C ALA A 251 -16.90 25.68 -0.90
N ILE A 252 -16.45 24.62 -1.58
CA ILE A 252 -16.57 23.25 -1.10
C ILE A 252 -15.31 22.94 -0.33
N CYS A 253 -15.45 22.70 0.98
CA CYS A 253 -14.33 22.40 1.87
C CYS A 253 -14.77 21.52 3.04
N SER A 254 -13.80 21.14 3.90
CA SER A 254 -14.09 20.45 5.14
C SER A 254 -14.69 21.41 6.19
N GLU A 255 -15.45 20.87 7.16
CA GLU A 255 -15.93 21.64 8.30
C GLU A 255 -14.78 22.31 9.08
N SER A 256 -13.63 21.64 9.21
CA SER A 256 -12.44 22.18 9.88
C SER A 256 -11.88 23.41 9.16
N ALA A 257 -11.82 23.37 7.81
CA ALA A 257 -11.41 24.52 7.01
C ALA A 257 -12.40 25.69 7.13
N ALA A 258 -13.70 25.40 7.10
CA ALA A 258 -14.73 26.42 7.30
C ALA A 258 -14.59 27.10 8.65
N LYS A 259 -14.46 26.35 9.74
CA LYS A 259 -14.25 26.90 11.10
C LYS A 259 -12.97 27.72 11.20
N LYS A 260 -11.87 27.21 10.60
CA LYS A 260 -10.57 27.89 10.61
C LYS A 260 -10.60 29.26 9.97
N TYR A 261 -11.31 29.41 8.86
CA TYR A 261 -11.38 30.66 8.11
C TYR A 261 -12.62 31.49 8.41
N GLY A 262 -13.42 31.11 9.42
CA GLY A 262 -14.60 31.87 9.84
C GLY A 262 -15.75 31.84 8.83
N LEU A 263 -15.82 30.79 7.99
CA LEU A 263 -16.92 30.63 7.05
C LEU A 263 -18.13 29.97 7.71
N LYS A 264 -19.33 30.40 7.30
CA LYS A 264 -20.60 29.78 7.65
C LYS A 264 -20.79 28.52 6.82
N ILE A 265 -21.12 27.40 7.46
CA ILE A 265 -21.50 26.18 6.79
C ILE A 265 -22.97 26.29 6.37
N LEU A 266 -23.22 26.33 5.08
CA LEU A 266 -24.56 26.39 4.50
C LEU A 266 -25.20 25.01 4.36
N LYS A 267 -24.42 24.01 3.97
CA LYS A 267 -24.88 22.64 3.82
C LYS A 267 -23.75 21.66 4.10
N ARG A 268 -24.04 20.56 4.81
CA ARG A 268 -23.11 19.44 5.07
C ARG A 268 -23.45 18.26 4.19
N GLY A 269 -22.45 17.39 3.93
CA GLY A 269 -22.65 16.11 3.27
C GLY A 269 -23.13 16.27 1.84
N ILE A 270 -22.51 17.16 1.06
CA ILE A 270 -22.93 17.51 -0.31
C ILE A 270 -22.30 16.62 -1.37
N GLN A 271 -21.42 15.70 -0.97
CA GLN A 271 -20.80 14.73 -1.88
C GLN A 271 -21.80 13.69 -2.39
N ASN A 272 -21.60 13.22 -3.62
CA ASN A 272 -22.46 12.23 -4.28
C ASN A 272 -22.50 10.88 -3.56
N VAL A 273 -21.41 10.51 -2.87
CA VAL A 273 -21.23 9.22 -2.19
C VAL A 273 -20.89 9.46 -0.73
N SER A 274 -21.62 8.85 0.18
CA SER A 274 -21.46 9.05 1.64
C SER A 274 -20.21 8.37 2.23
N ASN A 275 -19.66 7.36 1.56
CA ASN A 275 -18.52 6.54 2.04
C ASN A 275 -17.18 7.01 1.47
N ASN A 276 -17.04 8.30 1.21
CA ASN A 276 -15.77 8.83 0.70
C ASN A 276 -14.72 8.83 1.81
N THR A 277 -13.67 8.04 1.63
CA THR A 277 -12.55 7.90 2.58
C THR A 277 -11.23 8.09 1.83
N THR A 278 -10.30 8.79 2.44
CA THR A 278 -8.91 8.90 1.95
C THR A 278 -7.99 8.23 2.93
N ARG A 279 -7.19 7.29 2.43
CA ARG A 279 -6.11 6.65 3.17
C ARG A 279 -4.88 7.53 3.13
N PHE A 280 -4.41 7.92 4.31
CA PHE A 280 -3.15 8.61 4.52
C PHE A 280 -2.15 7.64 5.13
N ILE A 281 -0.89 7.72 4.69
CA ILE A 281 0.22 7.01 5.32
C ILE A 281 1.15 7.97 6.03
N VAL A 282 1.82 7.44 7.04
CA VAL A 282 2.88 8.13 7.78
C VAL A 282 4.22 7.63 7.26
N ILE A 283 5.01 8.53 6.67
CA ILE A 283 6.35 8.22 6.17
C ILE A 283 7.44 8.63 7.15
N SER A 284 8.50 7.82 7.24
CA SER A 284 9.66 8.02 8.12
C SER A 284 10.96 7.60 7.43
N LYS A 285 12.09 8.22 7.81
CA LYS A 285 13.44 7.76 7.43
C LYS A 285 13.88 6.53 8.22
N GLU A 286 13.40 6.40 9.45
CA GLU A 286 13.75 5.30 10.35
C GLU A 286 12.62 4.26 10.33
N LEU A 287 13.01 2.98 10.35
CA LEU A 287 12.07 1.89 10.49
C LEU A 287 11.54 1.86 11.92
N VAL A 288 10.26 2.10 12.04
CA VAL A 288 9.51 2.00 13.29
C VAL A 288 8.40 0.98 13.09
N ILE A 289 8.32 -0.01 13.96
CA ILE A 289 7.32 -1.07 13.90
C ILE A 289 6.45 -1.00 15.16
N ASP A 290 5.15 -0.91 14.97
CA ASP A 290 4.17 -1.01 16.05
C ASP A 290 4.08 -2.45 16.57
N ASP A 291 3.99 -2.64 17.89
CA ASP A 291 3.87 -3.98 18.48
C ASP A 291 2.60 -4.71 18.01
N ASP A 292 1.52 -3.95 17.76
CA ASP A 292 0.24 -4.43 17.27
C ASP A 292 0.10 -4.32 15.72
N ALA A 293 1.23 -4.15 15.01
CA ALA A 293 1.25 -4.03 13.55
C ALA A 293 0.61 -5.24 12.87
N ASP A 294 -0.35 -4.97 12.00
CA ASP A 294 -1.15 -5.96 11.27
C ASP A 294 -1.10 -5.80 9.75
N LYS A 295 -0.42 -4.77 9.24
CA LYS A 295 -0.28 -4.48 7.82
C LYS A 295 1.17 -4.31 7.43
N ILE A 296 1.56 -4.93 6.32
CA ILE A 296 2.90 -4.84 5.74
C ILE A 296 2.79 -4.23 4.35
N SER A 297 3.62 -3.22 4.06
CA SER A 297 3.77 -2.64 2.73
C SER A 297 5.11 -3.02 2.11
N LEU A 298 5.08 -3.38 0.84
CA LEU A 298 6.23 -3.85 0.06
C LEU A 298 6.27 -3.18 -1.31
N ILE A 299 7.48 -3.06 -1.87
CA ILE A 299 7.69 -2.85 -3.30
C ILE A 299 8.59 -3.96 -3.82
N PHE A 300 8.25 -4.54 -4.95
CA PHE A 300 9.10 -5.50 -5.63
C PHE A 300 8.97 -5.42 -7.15
N SER A 301 9.98 -5.90 -7.86
CA SER A 301 9.89 -6.23 -9.28
C SER A 301 9.86 -7.73 -9.48
N ALA A 302 9.19 -8.16 -10.54
CA ALA A 302 9.18 -9.58 -10.94
C ALA A 302 9.74 -9.70 -12.35
N PRO A 303 10.47 -10.80 -12.67
CA PRO A 303 10.97 -11.04 -14.03
C PRO A 303 9.83 -10.95 -15.06
N HIS A 304 10.06 -10.30 -16.19
CA HIS A 304 9.05 -10.15 -17.24
C HIS A 304 8.85 -11.47 -18.02
N ARG A 305 8.21 -12.44 -17.34
CA ARG A 305 7.91 -13.77 -17.86
C ARG A 305 6.52 -14.21 -17.42
N THR A 306 5.88 -15.07 -18.23
CA THR A 306 4.57 -15.64 -17.89
C THR A 306 4.57 -16.29 -16.50
N GLY A 307 3.60 -15.90 -15.66
CA GLY A 307 3.41 -16.46 -14.33
C GLY A 307 4.33 -15.90 -13.25
N SER A 308 5.26 -14.96 -13.53
CA SER A 308 6.19 -14.44 -12.51
C SER A 308 5.47 -13.76 -11.35
N LEU A 309 4.52 -12.85 -11.63
CA LEU A 309 3.71 -12.22 -10.59
C LEU A 309 2.84 -13.24 -9.84
N TYR A 310 2.20 -14.16 -10.57
CA TYR A 310 1.39 -15.24 -9.97
C TYR A 310 2.17 -16.03 -8.92
N ARG A 311 3.45 -16.39 -9.21
CA ARG A 311 4.29 -17.12 -8.26
C ARG A 311 4.56 -16.33 -6.98
N VAL A 312 4.82 -15.02 -7.08
CA VAL A 312 5.00 -14.18 -5.89
C VAL A 312 3.71 -14.11 -5.06
N LEU A 313 2.57 -13.86 -5.73
CA LEU A 313 1.26 -13.81 -5.06
C LEU A 313 0.88 -15.16 -4.44
N GLY A 314 1.21 -16.27 -5.12
CA GLY A 314 1.00 -17.63 -4.61
C GLY A 314 1.75 -17.89 -3.31
N ARG A 315 2.94 -17.33 -3.12
CA ARG A 315 3.71 -17.46 -1.86
C ARG A 315 3.05 -16.72 -0.70
N PHE A 316 2.47 -15.53 -0.93
CA PHE A 316 1.65 -14.87 0.10
C PHE A 316 0.46 -15.72 0.50
N SER A 317 -0.26 -16.28 -0.47
CA SER A 317 -1.41 -17.17 -0.22
C SER A 317 -1.02 -18.43 0.55
N MET A 318 0.11 -19.07 0.21
CA MET A 318 0.60 -20.28 0.90
C MET A 318 0.98 -20.02 2.37
N THR A 319 1.38 -18.78 2.70
CA THR A 319 1.68 -18.35 4.07
C THR A 319 0.43 -17.82 4.80
N GLY A 320 -0.74 -17.84 4.15
CA GLY A 320 -2.00 -17.37 4.72
C GLY A 320 -2.16 -15.84 4.73
N LEU A 321 -1.30 -15.11 4.03
CA LEU A 321 -1.32 -13.65 3.98
C LEU A 321 -2.34 -13.16 2.95
N ASN A 322 -3.23 -12.27 3.40
CA ASN A 322 -4.25 -11.66 2.55
C ASN A 322 -3.75 -10.37 1.92
N LEU A 323 -3.83 -10.27 0.59
CA LEU A 323 -3.54 -9.05 -0.15
C LEU A 323 -4.69 -8.05 0.03
N THR A 324 -4.36 -6.81 0.39
CA THR A 324 -5.33 -5.71 0.51
C THR A 324 -5.12 -4.63 -0.55
N LYS A 325 -3.92 -4.56 -1.14
CA LYS A 325 -3.58 -3.63 -2.22
C LYS A 325 -2.60 -4.27 -3.19
N LEU A 326 -2.79 -3.99 -4.47
CA LEU A 326 -1.82 -4.28 -5.53
C LEU A 326 -1.87 -3.12 -6.54
N GLU A 327 -0.78 -2.40 -6.66
CA GLU A 327 -0.62 -1.30 -7.60
C GLU A 327 0.62 -1.52 -8.46
N SER A 328 0.50 -1.45 -9.77
CA SER A 328 1.64 -1.57 -10.68
C SER A 328 2.09 -0.21 -11.19
N ARG A 329 3.41 0.04 -11.16
CA ARG A 329 4.02 1.27 -11.67
C ARG A 329 5.11 0.94 -12.67
N PRO A 330 5.13 1.55 -13.88
CA PRO A 330 6.19 1.32 -14.85
C PRO A 330 7.53 1.85 -14.33
N VAL A 331 8.59 1.11 -14.61
CA VAL A 331 9.97 1.55 -14.34
C VAL A 331 10.39 2.51 -15.45
N ALA A 332 10.90 3.67 -15.11
CA ALA A 332 11.35 4.69 -16.08
C ALA A 332 12.71 4.33 -16.74
N ASN A 333 12.88 3.08 -17.21
CA ASN A 333 14.12 2.58 -17.82
C ASN A 333 14.01 2.31 -19.33
N GLY A 334 12.88 2.69 -19.97
CA GLY A 334 12.59 2.44 -21.39
C GLY A 334 12.29 0.97 -21.73
N LYS A 335 12.30 0.05 -20.77
CA LYS A 335 11.80 -1.31 -20.86
C LYS A 335 10.44 -1.35 -20.19
N PHE A 336 9.53 -2.22 -20.64
CA PHE A 336 8.21 -2.39 -20.02
C PHE A 336 8.31 -3.23 -18.74
N ASP A 337 9.21 -2.84 -17.84
CA ASP A 337 9.34 -3.44 -16.51
C ASP A 337 8.42 -2.71 -15.53
N TYR A 338 7.95 -3.41 -14.51
CA TYR A 338 7.01 -2.89 -13.54
C TYR A 338 7.51 -3.12 -12.12
N TYR A 339 7.34 -2.11 -11.28
CA TYR A 339 7.28 -2.29 -9.84
C TYR A 339 5.86 -2.59 -9.40
N PHE A 340 5.74 -3.44 -8.41
CA PHE A 340 4.49 -3.75 -7.75
C PHE A 340 4.57 -3.24 -6.31
N TYR A 341 3.70 -2.28 -5.98
CA TYR A 341 3.43 -1.91 -4.61
C TYR A 341 2.34 -2.84 -4.08
N VAL A 342 2.55 -3.40 -2.91
CA VAL A 342 1.66 -4.40 -2.32
C VAL A 342 1.48 -4.12 -0.84
N ASP A 343 0.21 -4.12 -0.40
CA ASP A 343 -0.12 -4.20 1.01
C ASP A 343 -0.71 -5.58 1.32
N ILE A 344 -0.21 -6.19 2.39
CA ILE A 344 -0.68 -7.47 2.90
C ILE A 344 -1.05 -7.35 4.37
N MET A 345 -2.08 -8.09 4.78
CA MET A 345 -2.40 -8.28 6.21
C MET A 345 -1.43 -9.30 6.78
N GLY A 346 -0.73 -8.92 7.85
CA GLY A 346 0.24 -9.77 8.52
C GLY A 346 1.18 -8.99 9.42
N SER A 347 1.97 -9.71 10.18
CA SER A 347 2.96 -9.14 11.09
C SER A 347 4.32 -9.82 10.92
N VAL A 348 5.39 -9.02 10.97
CA VAL A 348 6.77 -9.56 11.05
C VAL A 348 7.09 -10.20 12.38
N ASN A 349 6.18 -10.11 13.36
CA ASN A 349 6.26 -10.87 14.62
C ASN A 349 5.91 -12.35 14.41
N ASP A 350 5.24 -12.70 13.31
CA ASP A 350 5.03 -14.07 12.89
C ASP A 350 6.23 -14.57 12.08
N GLU A 351 6.90 -15.59 12.58
CA GLU A 351 8.13 -16.14 12.00
C GLU A 351 7.93 -16.60 10.55
N SER A 352 6.77 -17.16 10.22
CA SER A 352 6.48 -17.61 8.86
C SER A 352 6.37 -16.44 7.86
N THR A 353 5.84 -15.31 8.32
CA THR A 353 5.76 -14.07 7.56
C THR A 353 7.16 -13.49 7.35
N LEU A 354 7.95 -13.39 8.41
CA LEU A 354 9.33 -12.90 8.34
C LEU A 354 10.20 -13.76 7.42
N ASP A 355 10.13 -15.09 7.55
CA ASP A 355 10.84 -16.04 6.68
C ASP A 355 10.47 -15.84 5.21
N LEU A 356 9.18 -15.63 4.90
CA LEU A 356 8.73 -15.37 3.54
C LEU A 356 9.32 -14.07 2.98
N LEU A 357 9.28 -12.98 3.76
CA LEU A 357 9.81 -11.69 3.32
C LEU A 357 11.31 -11.74 3.07
N CYS A 358 12.05 -12.40 3.96
CA CYS A 358 13.49 -12.65 3.81
C CYS A 358 13.80 -13.48 2.56
N ALA A 359 13.03 -14.53 2.30
CA ALA A 359 13.18 -15.33 1.10
C ALA A 359 12.90 -14.54 -0.19
N LEU A 360 11.87 -13.69 -0.19
CA LEU A 360 11.54 -12.82 -1.32
C LEU A 360 12.62 -11.76 -1.56
N SER A 361 13.22 -11.22 -0.50
CA SER A 361 14.31 -10.23 -0.64
C SER A 361 15.55 -10.80 -1.31
N ASP A 362 15.83 -12.10 -1.15
CA ASP A 362 16.96 -12.78 -1.81
C ASP A 362 16.64 -13.21 -3.26
N GLU A 363 15.40 -13.52 -3.55
CA GLU A 363 15.02 -14.14 -4.83
C GLU A 363 14.56 -13.14 -5.89
N LEU A 364 13.96 -12.01 -5.47
CA LEU A 364 13.41 -11.04 -6.42
C LEU A 364 14.50 -10.08 -6.91
N PRO A 365 14.44 -9.66 -8.19
CA PRO A 365 15.43 -8.75 -8.77
C PRO A 365 15.55 -7.43 -7.98
N GLU A 366 14.41 -6.93 -7.53
CA GLU A 366 14.32 -5.82 -6.59
C GLU A 366 13.23 -6.10 -5.56
N PHE A 367 13.55 -5.84 -4.30
CA PHE A 367 12.64 -5.96 -3.18
C PHE A 367 12.91 -4.84 -2.18
N THR A 368 11.87 -4.20 -1.70
CA THR A 368 11.95 -3.18 -0.66
C THR A 368 10.83 -3.43 0.36
N PHE A 369 11.22 -3.70 1.59
CA PHE A 369 10.32 -3.69 2.73
C PHE A 369 10.07 -2.24 3.12
N LEU A 370 8.84 -1.77 2.99
CA LEU A 370 8.46 -0.40 3.32
C LEU A 370 8.06 -0.24 4.79
N GLY A 371 7.57 -1.31 5.43
CA GLY A 371 7.22 -1.25 6.84
C GLY A 371 6.16 -2.26 7.25
N ASN A 372 6.02 -2.40 8.57
CA ASN A 372 4.94 -3.13 9.23
C ASN A 372 4.34 -2.22 10.29
N TYR A 373 3.06 -1.93 10.17
CA TYR A 373 2.41 -0.88 10.93
C TYR A 373 0.95 -1.24 11.24
N TYR A 374 0.37 -0.48 12.17
CA TYR A 374 -1.06 -0.54 12.48
C TYR A 374 -1.84 0.46 11.63
N GLU A 375 -2.99 0.04 11.08
CA GLU A 375 -3.91 0.90 10.35
C GLU A 375 -4.99 1.42 11.31
N SER A 376 -4.93 2.73 11.60
CA SER A 376 -5.92 3.41 12.45
C SER A 376 -7.13 3.86 11.62
N ASN A 377 -8.32 3.75 12.18
CA ASN A 377 -9.59 4.18 11.60
C ASN A 377 -10.20 5.35 12.39
#